data_e4963bf4a0b8631d6548c2eb0fbb4ca8
#
_entry.id   e4963bf4a0b8631d6548c2eb0fbb4ca8
#
_cell.length_a   1.000
_cell.length_b   1.000
_cell.length_c   1.000
_cell.angle_alpha   90.00
_cell.angle_beta   90.00
_cell.angle_gamma   90.00
#
_symmetry.space_group_name_H-M   'P 1'
#
loop_
_entity.id
_entity.type
_entity.pdbx_description
1 polymer ?
#
loop_
_entity_poly.entity_id
_entity_poly.type
_entity_poly.pdbx_seq_one_letter_code
_entity_poly.pdbx_strand_id
1 'polypeptide(L)'
;MSTSTDWPSLASLLARLPDFNPDAVSVAQARELLADWVAPRVQARSMPVQAATLGRVLARDVVARLDLPPCDNAAMDGYALRHADLKPEGDTTLPVAGRTLAGDPPATLPPGQAWRIMTGAPMPAGADTVVMQEHVRRHANDAAPQGASSQRDDGACPPETITLPAGQKPGQNVRRRGEDIRTGQTALAAGR
;
A
#
# COMPACT_ATOMS: atom_id res chain seq x y z
N MET A 1 9.77 -43.66 -6.97
CA MET A 1 8.43 -44.08 -7.40
C MET A 1 8.06 -43.30 -8.62
N SER A 2 8.18 -43.91 -9.81
CA SER A 2 7.81 -43.28 -11.09
C SER A 2 6.29 -43.42 -11.22
N THR A 3 5.56 -42.33 -11.01
CA THR A 3 4.14 -42.27 -11.39
C THR A 3 4.12 -42.05 -12.89
N SER A 4 4.00 -43.13 -13.63
CA SER A 4 3.59 -43.12 -15.04
C SER A 4 2.21 -42.44 -15.08
N THR A 5 2.21 -41.13 -15.33
CA THR A 5 0.97 -40.39 -15.56
C THR A 5 0.54 -40.75 -16.98
N ASP A 6 -0.48 -41.58 -17.07
CA ASP A 6 -1.00 -42.05 -18.36
C ASP A 6 -1.77 -40.88 -19.01
N TRP A 7 -1.06 -40.10 -19.80
CA TRP A 7 -1.60 -38.97 -20.52
C TRP A 7 -2.47 -39.44 -21.68
N PRO A 8 -3.66 -38.90 -21.89
CA PRO A 8 -4.47 -39.28 -23.05
C PRO A 8 -3.68 -39.00 -24.33
N SER A 9 -3.64 -39.96 -25.19
CA SER A 9 -3.06 -39.81 -26.53
C SER A 9 -3.96 -38.87 -27.36
N LEU A 10 -3.37 -38.17 -28.33
CA LEU A 10 -4.16 -37.36 -29.27
C LEU A 10 -5.26 -38.21 -29.93
N ALA A 11 -4.96 -39.43 -30.31
CA ALA A 11 -5.94 -40.36 -30.88
C ALA A 11 -7.10 -40.66 -29.94
N SER A 12 -6.85 -40.81 -28.62
CA SER A 12 -7.91 -41.01 -27.63
C SER A 12 -8.79 -39.78 -27.41
N LEU A 13 -8.25 -38.60 -27.62
CA LEU A 13 -9.01 -37.34 -27.55
C LEU A 13 -9.85 -37.14 -28.82
N LEU A 14 -9.27 -37.41 -29.98
CA LEU A 14 -9.97 -37.32 -31.26
C LEU A 14 -11.16 -38.29 -31.32
N ALA A 15 -11.00 -39.48 -30.72
CA ALA A 15 -12.08 -40.46 -30.64
C ALA A 15 -13.31 -40.04 -29.81
N ARG A 16 -13.16 -38.96 -29.03
CA ARG A 16 -14.26 -38.38 -28.23
C ARG A 16 -15.13 -37.38 -29.03
N LEU A 17 -14.65 -36.93 -30.20
CA LEU A 17 -15.38 -35.98 -31.01
C LEU A 17 -16.33 -36.73 -31.93
N PRO A 18 -17.67 -36.58 -31.79
CA PRO A 18 -18.59 -37.07 -32.77
C PRO A 18 -18.34 -36.34 -34.10
N ASP A 19 -18.28 -37.08 -35.18
CA ASP A 19 -18.10 -36.55 -36.55
C ASP A 19 -16.77 -35.78 -36.78
N PHE A 20 -15.66 -36.23 -36.15
CA PHE A 20 -14.37 -35.64 -36.37
C PHE A 20 -13.94 -35.79 -37.81
N ASN A 21 -13.82 -34.64 -38.52
CA ASN A 21 -13.22 -34.60 -39.85
C ASN A 21 -11.84 -33.91 -39.76
N PRO A 22 -10.71 -34.59 -39.99
CA PRO A 22 -9.39 -34.04 -39.90
C PRO A 22 -9.13 -32.91 -40.91
N ASP A 23 -9.87 -32.90 -42.03
CA ASP A 23 -9.71 -31.92 -43.10
C ASP A 23 -10.57 -30.64 -42.88
N ALA A 24 -11.45 -30.66 -41.85
CA ALA A 24 -12.39 -29.58 -41.58
C ALA A 24 -12.58 -29.28 -40.08
N VAL A 25 -11.50 -29.25 -39.32
CA VAL A 25 -11.54 -28.93 -37.89
C VAL A 25 -11.80 -27.42 -37.69
N SER A 26 -12.89 -27.08 -37.01
CA SER A 26 -13.15 -25.70 -36.67
C SER A 26 -12.18 -25.19 -35.59
N VAL A 27 -11.96 -23.88 -35.54
CA VAL A 27 -11.11 -23.25 -34.51
C VAL A 27 -11.62 -23.56 -33.10
N ALA A 28 -12.93 -23.62 -32.88
CA ALA A 28 -13.54 -23.96 -31.62
C ALA A 28 -13.17 -25.41 -31.19
N GLN A 29 -13.36 -26.38 -32.08
CA GLN A 29 -12.98 -27.77 -31.85
C GLN A 29 -11.48 -27.94 -31.57
N ALA A 30 -10.64 -27.24 -32.34
CA ALA A 30 -9.18 -27.27 -32.13
C ALA A 30 -8.81 -26.74 -30.74
N ARG A 31 -9.44 -25.66 -30.30
CA ARG A 31 -9.20 -25.07 -28.96
C ARG A 31 -9.64 -26.01 -27.84
N GLU A 32 -10.80 -26.66 -27.94
CA GLU A 32 -11.28 -27.64 -26.96
C GLU A 32 -10.35 -28.84 -26.87
N LEU A 33 -9.95 -29.40 -28.00
CA LEU A 33 -8.98 -30.51 -28.04
C LEU A 33 -7.64 -30.15 -27.39
N LEU A 34 -7.12 -28.96 -27.68
CA LEU A 34 -5.88 -28.51 -27.09
C LEU A 34 -6.02 -28.26 -25.59
N ALA A 35 -7.14 -27.70 -25.16
CA ALA A 35 -7.43 -27.50 -23.74
C ALA A 35 -7.47 -28.83 -22.99
N ASP A 36 -8.21 -29.82 -23.50
CA ASP A 36 -8.32 -31.17 -22.92
C ASP A 36 -6.98 -31.91 -22.91
N TRP A 37 -6.17 -31.67 -23.92
CA TRP A 37 -4.84 -32.28 -24.01
C TRP A 37 -3.81 -31.67 -23.06
N VAL A 38 -3.88 -30.34 -22.85
CA VAL A 38 -2.96 -29.59 -22.01
C VAL A 38 -3.33 -29.63 -20.53
N ALA A 39 -4.64 -29.58 -20.21
CA ALA A 39 -5.14 -29.49 -18.84
C ALA A 39 -4.52 -30.50 -17.86
N PRO A 40 -4.38 -31.83 -18.21
CA PRO A 40 -3.75 -32.80 -17.32
C PRO A 40 -2.24 -32.57 -17.11
N ARG A 41 -1.60 -31.81 -17.99
CA ARG A 41 -0.16 -31.53 -17.94
C ARG A 41 0.19 -30.34 -17.07
N VAL A 42 -0.80 -29.48 -16.79
CA VAL A 42 -0.63 -28.29 -15.96
C VAL A 42 -1.09 -28.61 -14.54
N GLN A 43 -0.14 -28.68 -13.61
CA GLN A 43 -0.43 -28.95 -12.20
C GLN A 43 -0.10 -27.73 -11.36
N ALA A 44 -1.08 -27.29 -10.56
CA ALA A 44 -0.86 -26.27 -9.55
C ALA A 44 0.00 -26.84 -8.41
N ARG A 45 1.05 -26.12 -8.03
CA ARG A 45 1.93 -26.46 -6.91
C ARG A 45 2.06 -25.25 -5.98
N SER A 46 2.02 -25.52 -4.68
CA SER A 46 2.40 -24.53 -3.68
C SER A 46 3.92 -24.54 -3.54
N MET A 47 4.54 -23.36 -3.62
CA MET A 47 5.98 -23.23 -3.48
C MET A 47 6.35 -21.88 -2.86
N PRO A 48 7.48 -21.76 -2.16
CA PRO A 48 7.98 -20.48 -1.68
C PRO A 48 8.22 -19.50 -2.83
N VAL A 49 7.95 -18.22 -2.60
CA VAL A 49 8.28 -17.17 -3.56
C VAL A 49 9.79 -16.94 -3.54
N GLN A 50 10.44 -17.21 -4.66
CA GLN A 50 11.89 -17.07 -4.84
C GLN A 50 12.21 -16.87 -6.33
N ALA A 51 13.47 -16.66 -6.68
CA ALA A 51 13.89 -16.48 -8.08
C ALA A 51 13.39 -17.56 -9.03
N ALA A 52 13.28 -18.83 -8.58
CA ALA A 52 12.77 -19.95 -9.38
C ALA A 52 11.27 -19.86 -9.70
N THR A 53 10.53 -18.90 -9.13
CA THR A 53 9.11 -18.66 -9.46
C THR A 53 8.92 -17.70 -10.63
N LEU A 54 9.96 -17.03 -11.10
CA LEU A 54 9.90 -16.16 -12.29
C LEU A 54 9.47 -16.98 -13.51
N GLY A 55 8.57 -16.42 -14.31
CA GLY A 55 8.00 -17.05 -15.50
C GLY A 55 6.95 -18.12 -15.21
N ARG A 56 6.56 -18.35 -13.96
CA ARG A 56 5.45 -19.23 -13.61
C ARG A 56 4.13 -18.47 -13.58
N VAL A 57 3.08 -19.19 -13.93
CA VAL A 57 1.72 -18.65 -13.98
C VAL A 57 1.02 -18.93 -12.66
N LEU A 58 0.29 -17.94 -12.13
CA LEU A 58 -0.50 -18.08 -10.92
C LEU A 58 -1.66 -19.06 -11.14
N ALA A 59 -1.75 -20.08 -10.29
CA ALA A 59 -2.83 -21.05 -10.34
C ALA A 59 -4.14 -20.57 -9.66
N ARG A 60 -4.02 -19.55 -8.79
CA ARG A 60 -5.15 -18.93 -8.07
C ARG A 60 -4.92 -17.44 -7.93
N ASP A 61 -5.99 -16.71 -7.71
CA ASP A 61 -5.92 -15.30 -7.34
C ASP A 61 -5.09 -15.11 -6.07
N VAL A 62 -4.27 -14.06 -6.08
CA VAL A 62 -3.64 -13.53 -4.87
C VAL A 62 -4.56 -12.45 -4.31
N VAL A 63 -5.17 -12.72 -3.18
CA VAL A 63 -6.11 -11.83 -2.50
C VAL A 63 -5.38 -11.10 -1.38
N ALA A 64 -5.57 -9.78 -1.28
CA ALA A 64 -5.00 -8.97 -0.23
C ALA A 64 -5.54 -9.40 1.15
N ARG A 65 -4.63 -9.65 2.09
CA ARG A 65 -4.98 -10.07 3.46
C ARG A 65 -5.05 -8.92 4.45
N LEU A 66 -4.61 -7.74 4.04
CA LEU A 66 -4.62 -6.51 4.82
C LEU A 66 -4.80 -5.31 3.89
N ASP A 67 -5.25 -4.21 4.44
CA ASP A 67 -5.33 -2.93 3.74
C ASP A 67 -3.92 -2.37 3.53
N LEU A 68 -3.68 -1.72 2.38
CA LEU A 68 -2.46 -0.95 2.11
C LEU A 68 -2.85 0.48 1.71
N PRO A 69 -2.35 1.48 2.43
CA PRO A 69 -1.67 1.38 3.71
C PRO A 69 -2.60 0.83 4.83
N PRO A 70 -2.05 0.26 5.92
CA PRO A 70 -2.84 -0.37 6.98
C PRO A 70 -3.59 0.63 7.88
N CYS A 71 -3.19 1.89 7.87
CA CYS A 71 -3.83 3.02 8.57
C CYS A 71 -3.65 4.30 7.75
N ASP A 72 -4.39 5.34 8.09
CA ASP A 72 -4.13 6.67 7.54
C ASP A 72 -2.70 7.09 7.89
N ASN A 73 -1.94 7.55 6.90
CA ASN A 73 -0.54 7.95 7.10
C ASN A 73 -0.19 9.22 6.30
N ALA A 74 0.93 9.82 6.64
CA ALA A 74 1.42 11.01 5.94
C ALA A 74 2.00 10.63 4.57
N ALA A 75 1.58 11.36 3.54
CA ALA A 75 2.16 11.26 2.20
C ALA A 75 3.47 12.02 2.06
N MET A 76 3.74 12.97 2.95
CA MET A 76 4.87 13.91 2.88
C MET A 76 5.46 14.15 4.27
N ASP A 77 6.71 14.56 4.32
CA ASP A 77 7.35 15.06 5.52
C ASP A 77 6.79 16.44 5.87
N GLY A 78 6.35 16.62 7.11
CA GLY A 78 5.70 17.88 7.47
C GLY A 78 5.15 17.92 8.87
N TYR A 79 4.01 18.55 9.00
CA TYR A 79 3.29 18.74 10.25
C TYR A 79 1.83 18.33 10.10
N ALA A 80 1.43 17.33 10.87
CA ALA A 80 0.04 16.91 11.00
C ALA A 80 -0.68 17.85 11.95
N LEU A 81 -1.90 18.23 11.58
CA LEU A 81 -2.71 19.17 12.36
C LEU A 81 -4.20 18.91 12.08
N ARG A 82 -5.05 19.54 12.84
CA ARG A 82 -6.48 19.59 12.58
C ARG A 82 -6.76 20.80 11.69
N HIS A 83 -7.34 20.59 10.53
CA HIS A 83 -7.67 21.68 9.59
C HIS A 83 -8.54 22.77 10.23
N ALA A 84 -9.46 22.38 11.12
CA ALA A 84 -10.34 23.33 11.83
C ALA A 84 -9.59 24.28 12.79
N ASP A 85 -8.33 23.96 13.15
CA ASP A 85 -7.50 24.84 13.99
C ASP A 85 -6.79 25.95 13.17
N LEU A 86 -6.93 25.90 11.83
CA LEU A 86 -6.37 26.90 10.93
C LEU A 86 -7.27 28.11 10.79
N LYS A 87 -6.65 29.29 10.68
CA LYS A 87 -7.38 30.50 10.33
C LYS A 87 -7.83 30.44 8.87
N PRO A 88 -9.05 30.88 8.56
CA PRO A 88 -9.51 30.94 7.17
C PRO A 88 -8.67 31.89 6.31
N GLU A 89 -8.16 32.96 6.92
CA GLU A 89 -7.32 33.99 6.29
C GLU A 89 -6.08 34.27 7.13
N GLY A 90 -4.98 34.58 6.46
CA GLY A 90 -3.69 34.87 7.09
C GLY A 90 -2.97 33.63 7.66
N ASP A 91 -1.82 33.89 8.21
CA ASP A 91 -0.94 32.85 8.75
C ASP A 91 -1.49 32.30 10.08
N THR A 92 -1.36 31.00 10.29
CA THR A 92 -1.65 30.34 11.57
C THR A 92 -0.34 29.92 12.25
N THR A 93 -0.25 30.20 13.55
CA THR A 93 0.90 29.81 14.37
C THR A 93 0.46 28.78 15.40
N LEU A 94 1.12 27.61 15.42
CA LEU A 94 0.81 26.49 16.31
C LEU A 94 2.07 25.98 17.01
N PRO A 95 2.00 25.63 18.32
CA PRO A 95 3.07 24.92 18.98
C PRO A 95 3.10 23.46 18.50
N VAL A 96 4.29 22.86 18.44
CA VAL A 96 4.51 21.46 18.09
C VAL A 96 4.52 20.59 19.35
N ALA A 97 3.57 19.67 19.45
CA ALA A 97 3.38 18.83 20.63
C ALA A 97 4.27 17.57 20.67
N GLY A 98 4.70 17.11 19.50
CA GLY A 98 5.49 15.89 19.42
C GLY A 98 5.85 15.52 17.98
N ARG A 99 6.37 14.31 17.81
CA ARG A 99 6.74 13.76 16.49
C ARG A 99 6.37 12.28 16.36
N THR A 100 6.18 11.83 15.13
CA THR A 100 5.99 10.42 14.78
C THR A 100 6.79 10.10 13.51
N LEU A 101 7.51 8.99 13.56
CA LEU A 101 8.27 8.43 12.45
C LEU A 101 7.53 7.23 11.85
N ALA A 102 7.94 6.79 10.66
CA ALA A 102 7.43 5.55 10.09
C ALA A 102 7.80 4.36 10.99
N GLY A 103 6.79 3.58 11.38
CA GLY A 103 6.94 2.46 12.29
C GLY A 103 6.66 2.76 13.76
N ASP A 104 6.50 4.03 14.14
CA ASP A 104 6.07 4.39 15.49
C ASP A 104 4.60 4.02 15.73
N PRO A 105 4.20 3.83 17.00
CA PRO A 105 2.79 3.66 17.35
C PRO A 105 1.99 4.94 17.08
N PRO A 106 0.66 4.82 16.87
CA PRO A 106 -0.20 5.99 16.74
C PRO A 106 -0.15 6.90 17.96
N ALA A 107 -0.04 8.20 17.72
CA ALA A 107 -0.08 9.25 18.75
C ALA A 107 -1.45 9.93 18.81
N THR A 108 -1.64 10.84 19.75
CA THR A 108 -2.83 11.72 19.83
C THR A 108 -2.40 13.16 19.74
N LEU A 109 -3.03 13.91 18.83
CA LEU A 109 -2.80 15.34 18.66
C LEU A 109 -3.65 16.13 19.63
N PRO A 110 -3.07 16.94 20.54
CA PRO A 110 -3.82 17.87 21.35
C PRO A 110 -4.47 18.98 20.49
N PRO A 111 -5.65 19.49 20.85
CA PRO A 111 -6.29 20.60 20.15
C PRO A 111 -5.41 21.84 20.09
N GLY A 112 -5.47 22.58 18.96
CA GLY A 112 -4.70 23.82 18.78
C GLY A 112 -3.18 23.64 18.66
N GLN A 113 -2.72 22.44 18.38
CA GLN A 113 -1.30 22.11 18.24
C GLN A 113 -1.02 21.45 16.90
N ALA A 114 0.25 21.36 16.54
CA ALA A 114 0.76 20.62 15.40
C ALA A 114 1.62 19.43 15.88
N TRP A 115 1.82 18.46 15.01
CA TRP A 115 2.60 17.26 15.26
C TRP A 115 3.60 17.04 14.14
N ARG A 116 4.88 16.98 14.44
CA ARG A 116 5.90 16.68 13.43
C ARG A 116 5.69 15.25 12.92
N ILE A 117 5.60 15.08 11.60
CA ILE A 117 5.32 13.78 10.99
C ILE A 117 6.23 13.56 9.76
N MET A 118 6.63 12.31 9.56
CA MET A 118 7.42 11.89 8.42
C MET A 118 6.58 11.03 7.46
N THR A 119 6.97 10.99 6.22
CA THR A 119 6.33 10.17 5.18
C THR A 119 6.18 8.72 5.63
N GLY A 120 4.99 8.17 5.49
CA GLY A 120 4.65 6.81 5.90
C GLY A 120 4.33 6.63 7.38
N ALA A 121 4.53 7.67 8.21
CA ALA A 121 4.17 7.63 9.63
C ALA A 121 2.64 7.67 9.82
N PRO A 122 2.09 6.93 10.81
CA PRO A 122 0.66 6.93 11.09
C PRO A 122 0.19 8.33 11.51
N MET A 123 -0.97 8.73 11.02
CA MET A 123 -1.60 10.00 11.41
C MET A 123 -1.95 9.97 12.89
N PRO A 124 -1.59 11.02 13.67
CA PRO A 124 -2.04 11.15 15.05
C PRO A 124 -3.58 11.24 15.10
N ALA A 125 -4.17 10.60 16.09
CA ALA A 125 -5.60 10.71 16.34
C ALA A 125 -5.96 12.20 16.58
N GLY A 126 -6.97 12.69 15.86
CA GLY A 126 -7.38 14.10 15.90
C GLY A 126 -6.75 14.99 14.83
N ALA A 127 -5.72 14.52 14.11
CA ALA A 127 -5.21 15.19 12.92
C ALA A 127 -5.93 14.68 11.67
N ASP A 128 -6.13 15.56 10.71
CA ASP A 128 -6.77 15.26 9.42
C ASP A 128 -6.02 15.83 8.21
N THR A 129 -4.98 16.61 8.41
CA THR A 129 -4.28 17.38 7.38
C THR A 129 -2.78 17.37 7.66
N VAL A 130 -1.95 17.23 6.62
CA VAL A 130 -0.49 17.36 6.70
C VAL A 130 -0.04 18.53 5.83
N VAL A 131 0.70 19.49 6.42
CA VAL A 131 1.34 20.60 5.71
C VAL A 131 2.82 20.26 5.55
N MET A 132 3.31 20.33 4.30
CA MET A 132 4.71 20.01 3.98
C MET A 132 5.66 20.96 4.71
N GLN A 133 6.78 20.43 5.18
CA GLN A 133 7.78 21.18 5.94
C GLN A 133 8.34 22.39 5.17
N GLU A 134 8.38 22.31 3.84
CA GLU A 134 8.86 23.38 2.94
C GLU A 134 7.96 24.60 2.94
N HIS A 135 6.69 24.43 3.31
CA HIS A 135 5.72 25.50 3.37
C HIS A 135 5.55 26.09 4.78
N VAL A 136 6.35 25.65 5.74
CA VAL A 136 6.21 26.00 7.15
C VAL A 136 7.44 26.78 7.61
N ARG A 137 7.21 27.90 8.27
CA ARG A 137 8.28 28.65 8.97
C ARG A 137 8.38 28.12 10.40
N ARG A 138 9.58 27.70 10.78
CA ARG A 138 9.89 27.17 12.11
C ARG A 138 10.44 28.27 12.98
N HIS A 139 9.97 28.34 14.22
CA HIS A 139 10.47 29.23 15.25
C HIS A 139 11.03 28.36 16.37
N ALA A 140 12.37 28.35 16.52
CA ALA A 140 12.99 27.76 17.69
C ALA A 140 12.64 28.60 18.91
N ASN A 141 12.20 27.99 19.99
CA ASN A 141 12.06 28.71 21.24
C ASN A 141 13.46 28.99 21.78
N ASP A 142 13.81 30.24 21.95
CA ASP A 142 15.11 30.71 22.49
C ASP A 142 15.40 30.22 23.94
N ALA A 143 14.45 29.52 24.56
CA ALA A 143 14.59 28.91 25.88
C ALA A 143 15.27 27.54 25.89
N ALA A 144 15.60 26.96 24.71
CA ALA A 144 16.39 25.75 24.68
C ALA A 144 17.87 26.03 24.84
N PRO A 145 18.63 25.36 25.75
CA PRO A 145 20.05 25.59 25.90
C PRO A 145 20.78 25.33 24.58
N GLN A 146 21.51 26.33 24.10
CA GLN A 146 22.36 26.21 22.92
C GLN A 146 23.38 25.07 23.14
N GLY A 147 23.23 23.99 22.36
CA GLY A 147 24.12 22.83 22.48
C GLY A 147 23.40 21.48 22.62
N ALA A 148 22.09 21.43 22.73
CA ALA A 148 21.37 20.18 22.65
C ALA A 148 21.40 19.69 21.20
N SER A 149 22.29 18.74 20.91
CA SER A 149 22.28 17.99 19.66
C SER A 149 20.87 17.46 19.40
N SER A 150 20.43 17.48 18.15
CA SER A 150 19.11 17.08 17.63
C SER A 150 18.79 15.58 17.84
N GLN A 151 19.52 14.89 18.69
CA GLN A 151 19.36 13.48 19.04
C GLN A 151 19.08 13.36 20.53
N ARG A 152 17.80 13.52 20.91
CA ARG A 152 17.32 12.91 22.14
C ARG A 152 16.56 11.64 21.74
N ASP A 153 17.08 10.50 22.18
CA ASP A 153 16.48 9.17 22.00
C ASP A 153 15.15 8.99 22.78
N ASP A 154 14.74 10.02 23.52
CA ASP A 154 13.53 10.02 24.37
C ASP A 154 12.24 10.42 23.63
N GLY A 155 12.30 10.60 22.30
CA GLY A 155 11.12 10.96 21.50
C GLY A 155 10.59 12.39 21.73
N ALA A 156 11.16 13.15 22.65
CA ALA A 156 10.75 14.52 22.93
C ALA A 156 11.13 15.43 21.74
N CYS A 157 10.16 16.07 21.14
CA CYS A 157 10.40 17.15 20.20
C CYS A 157 10.86 18.36 21.00
N PRO A 158 11.96 19.05 20.62
CA PRO A 158 12.31 20.32 21.27
C PRO A 158 11.13 21.30 21.14
N PRO A 159 10.90 22.16 22.14
CA PRO A 159 9.82 23.12 22.08
C PRO A 159 9.98 23.97 20.82
N GLU A 160 9.07 23.79 19.90
CA GLU A 160 9.07 24.41 18.59
C GLU A 160 7.69 25.00 18.33
N THR A 161 7.64 26.15 17.71
CA THR A 161 6.43 26.76 17.19
C THR A 161 6.55 26.89 15.69
N ILE A 162 5.48 26.62 14.98
CA ILE A 162 5.45 26.73 13.52
C ILE A 162 4.45 27.78 13.07
N THR A 163 4.75 28.46 11.98
CA THR A 163 3.80 29.32 11.27
C THR A 163 3.63 28.79 9.86
N LEU A 164 2.39 28.60 9.47
CA LEU A 164 1.99 28.09 8.16
C LEU A 164 0.98 29.04 7.49
N PRO A 165 1.06 29.18 6.15
CA PRO A 165 0.21 30.07 5.39
C PRO A 165 -1.23 29.56 5.33
N ALA A 166 -2.18 30.45 5.11
CA ALA A 166 -3.57 30.11 4.77
C ALA A 166 -3.65 29.30 3.46
N GLY A 167 -4.84 28.78 3.17
CA GLY A 167 -5.13 28.07 1.92
C GLY A 167 -4.84 26.58 1.94
N GLN A 168 -4.54 26.01 3.11
CA GLN A 168 -4.43 24.56 3.28
C GLN A 168 -5.79 23.89 3.06
N LYS A 169 -5.79 22.71 2.45
CA LYS A 169 -7.04 21.98 2.16
C LYS A 169 -7.26 20.87 3.19
N PRO A 170 -8.51 20.62 3.62
CA PRO A 170 -8.81 19.47 4.47
C PRO A 170 -8.34 18.16 3.82
N GLY A 171 -7.68 17.30 4.57
CA GLY A 171 -7.22 15.99 4.10
C GLY A 171 -6.01 16.02 3.18
N GLN A 172 -5.40 17.17 2.90
CA GLN A 172 -4.22 17.22 2.03
C GLN A 172 -3.05 16.42 2.61
N ASN A 173 -2.27 15.78 1.72
CA ASN A 173 -1.10 14.97 2.03
C ASN A 173 -1.34 13.84 3.06
N VAL A 174 -2.59 13.36 3.17
CA VAL A 174 -2.96 12.19 3.96
C VAL A 174 -3.33 11.06 3.02
N ARG A 175 -2.63 9.92 3.12
CA ARG A 175 -3.00 8.68 2.45
C ARG A 175 -3.97 7.91 3.33
N ARG A 176 -5.08 7.51 2.75
CA ARG A 176 -6.12 6.81 3.49
C ARG A 176 -5.86 5.31 3.59
N ARG A 177 -6.25 4.72 4.71
CA ARG A 177 -6.23 3.27 4.89
C ARG A 177 -6.89 2.56 3.70
N GLY A 178 -6.20 1.58 3.12
CA GLY A 178 -6.70 0.81 1.99
C GLY A 178 -6.81 1.57 0.68
N GLU A 179 -6.09 2.69 0.54
CA GLU A 179 -6.08 3.50 -0.68
C GLU A 179 -5.51 2.76 -1.88
N ASP A 180 -4.46 1.97 -1.68
CA ASP A 180 -3.83 1.18 -2.75
C ASP A 180 -4.59 -0.13 -2.99
N ILE A 181 -4.90 -0.86 -1.92
CA ILE A 181 -5.65 -2.10 -1.98
C ILE A 181 -6.33 -2.39 -0.64
N ARG A 182 -7.55 -2.87 -0.68
CA ARG A 182 -8.31 -3.26 0.52
C ARG A 182 -8.26 -4.76 0.74
N THR A 183 -8.36 -5.15 2.00
CA THR A 183 -8.53 -6.56 2.39
C THR A 183 -9.66 -7.21 1.60
N GLY A 184 -9.39 -8.37 1.04
CA GLY A 184 -10.34 -9.11 0.21
C GLY A 184 -10.32 -8.77 -1.29
N GLN A 185 -9.62 -7.73 -1.71
CA GLN A 185 -9.44 -7.43 -3.13
C GLN A 185 -8.40 -8.35 -3.78
N THR A 186 -8.65 -8.72 -5.02
CA THR A 186 -7.68 -9.46 -5.83
C THR A 186 -6.54 -8.55 -6.25
N ALA A 187 -5.35 -8.81 -5.71
CA ALA A 187 -4.12 -8.11 -6.06
C ALA A 187 -3.56 -8.60 -7.41
N LEU A 188 -3.59 -9.91 -7.63
CA LEU A 188 -3.17 -10.55 -8.89
C LEU A 188 -4.17 -11.64 -9.23
N ALA A 189 -4.67 -11.64 -10.46
CA ALA A 189 -5.57 -12.68 -10.92
C ALA A 189 -4.80 -13.96 -11.30
N ALA A 190 -5.47 -15.11 -11.16
CA ALA A 190 -4.99 -16.37 -11.72
C ALA A 190 -4.73 -16.25 -13.23
N GLY A 191 -3.77 -17.02 -13.74
CA GLY A 191 -3.41 -17.01 -15.16
C GLY A 191 -2.40 -15.92 -15.55
N ARG A 192 -1.87 -15.16 -14.57
CA ARG A 192 -0.82 -14.16 -14.79
C ARG A 192 0.53 -14.63 -14.31
#